data_09f47c6667ba1f042276c3b872502668
#
_entry.id   09f47c6667ba1f042276c3b872502668
#
_cell.length_a   1.000
_cell.length_b   1.000
_cell.length_c   1.000
_cell.angle_alpha   90.00
_cell.angle_beta   90.00
_cell.angle_gamma   90.00
#
_symmetry.space_group_name_H-M   'P 1'
#
loop_
_entity.id
_entity.type
_entity.pdbx_description
1 polymer ?
#
loop_
_entity_poly.entity_id
_entity_poly.type
_entity_poly.pdbx_seq_one_letter_code
_entity_poly.pdbx_strand_id
1 'polypeptide(L)'
;MKIGFIGTGHISKSVINGILGSKLKINKIIVSKRNSKISSELKRKSKKIKISNDNQDIINQSNWVFLAVTPKIGKIILPKLKFKKGQTIVSF
;
A
#
# COMPACT_ATOMS: atom_id res chain seq x y z
N MET A 1 0.33 -1.98 -13.94
CA MET A 1 -0.41 -1.29 -12.86
C MET A 1 0.40 -1.30 -11.59
N LYS A 2 0.43 -0.18 -10.89
CA LYS A 2 1.15 -0.02 -9.62
C LYS A 2 0.15 0.17 -8.50
N ILE A 3 0.29 -0.58 -7.42
CA ILE A 3 -0.62 -0.54 -6.27
C ILE A 3 0.16 -0.13 -5.03
N GLY A 4 -0.37 0.82 -4.28
CA GLY A 4 0.21 1.28 -3.02
C GLY A 4 -0.69 0.95 -1.83
N PHE A 5 -0.06 0.65 -0.69
CA PHE A 5 -0.75 0.39 0.57
C PHE A 5 -0.25 1.35 1.63
N ILE A 6 -1.13 2.18 2.13
CA ILE A 6 -0.86 3.04 3.28
C ILE A 6 -1.37 2.33 4.53
N GLY A 7 -0.46 2.03 5.44
CA GLY A 7 -0.74 1.17 6.58
C GLY A 7 -0.51 -0.29 6.21
N THR A 8 0.52 -0.88 6.80
CA THR A 8 0.87 -2.29 6.55
C THR A 8 0.50 -3.10 7.78
N GLY A 9 -0.60 -3.83 7.70
CA GLY A 9 -1.08 -4.71 8.77
C GLY A 9 -1.54 -6.04 8.20
N HIS A 10 -2.26 -6.82 9.00
CA HIS A 10 -2.72 -8.15 8.60
C HIS A 10 -3.69 -8.11 7.42
N ILE A 11 -4.55 -7.09 7.33
CA ILE A 11 -5.48 -6.92 6.23
C ILE A 11 -4.72 -6.67 4.93
N SER A 12 -3.76 -5.74 4.96
CA SER A 12 -2.91 -5.46 3.79
C SER A 12 -2.14 -6.71 3.35
N LYS A 13 -1.58 -7.46 4.29
CA LYS A 13 -0.88 -8.71 4.02
C LYS A 13 -1.79 -9.71 3.29
N SER A 14 -3.01 -9.89 3.76
CA SER A 14 -3.97 -10.81 3.15
C SER A 14 -4.34 -10.38 1.73
N VAL A 15 -4.59 -9.10 1.50
CA VAL A 15 -4.92 -8.57 0.18
C VAL A 15 -3.74 -8.74 -0.78
N ILE A 16 -2.54 -8.42 -0.34
CA ILE A 16 -1.32 -8.55 -1.16
C ILE A 16 -1.08 -10.01 -1.54
N ASN A 17 -1.23 -10.93 -0.59
CA ASN A 17 -1.10 -12.35 -0.88
C ASN A 17 -2.11 -12.82 -1.92
N GLY A 18 -3.36 -12.32 -1.84
CA GLY A 18 -4.38 -12.61 -2.83
C GLY A 18 -4.00 -12.08 -4.22
N ILE A 19 -3.48 -10.85 -4.28
CA ILE A 19 -3.02 -10.24 -5.54
C ILE A 19 -1.86 -11.04 -6.16
N LEU A 20 -0.88 -11.41 -5.35
CA LEU A 20 0.29 -12.17 -5.83
C LEU A 20 -0.09 -13.55 -6.35
N GLY A 21 -1.12 -14.17 -5.77
CA GLY A 21 -1.64 -15.46 -6.22
C GLY A 21 -2.62 -15.38 -7.39
N SER A 22 -2.99 -14.18 -7.82
CA SER A 22 -3.95 -13.96 -8.91
C SER A 22 -3.27 -13.83 -10.25
N LYS A 23 -4.10 -13.80 -11.31
CA LYS A 23 -3.63 -13.56 -12.70
C LYS A 23 -3.52 -12.08 -13.04
N LEU A 24 -3.70 -11.18 -12.08
CA LEU A 24 -3.62 -9.75 -12.30
C LEU A 24 -2.18 -9.33 -12.67
N LYS A 25 -2.07 -8.50 -13.68
CA LYS A 25 -0.78 -7.98 -14.13
C LYS A 25 -0.41 -6.75 -13.31
N ILE A 26 0.28 -6.98 -12.20
CA ILE A 26 0.77 -5.93 -11.32
C ILE A 26 2.27 -5.76 -11.55
N ASN A 27 2.69 -4.53 -11.84
CA ASN A 27 4.09 -4.20 -12.05
C ASN A 27 4.84 -3.99 -10.74
N LYS A 28 4.17 -3.36 -9.77
CA LYS A 28 4.80 -2.93 -8.54
C LYS A 28 3.76 -2.82 -7.43
N ILE A 29 4.15 -3.23 -6.23
CA ILE A 29 3.37 -3.04 -5.01
C ILE A 29 4.24 -2.26 -4.03
N ILE A 30 3.79 -1.09 -3.60
CA ILE A 30 4.52 -0.24 -2.67
C ILE A 30 3.81 -0.30 -1.32
N VAL A 31 4.53 -0.68 -0.28
CA VAL A 31 3.96 -0.82 1.07
C VAL A 31 4.65 0.14 2.04
N SER A 32 3.89 0.60 3.03
CA SER A 32 4.45 1.45 4.08
C SER A 32 5.34 0.65 5.03
N LYS A 33 6.34 1.30 5.58
CA LYS A 33 7.27 0.68 6.53
C LYS A 33 6.70 0.60 7.96
N ARG A 34 5.51 1.12 8.19
CA ARG A 34 4.97 1.30 9.55
C ARG A 34 5.03 0.04 10.41
N ASN A 35 4.70 -1.13 9.84
CA ASN A 35 4.91 -2.42 10.49
C ASN A 35 6.07 -3.11 9.80
N SER A 36 7.28 -2.91 10.30
CA SER A 36 8.51 -3.38 9.66
C SER A 36 8.57 -4.90 9.54
N LYS A 37 8.00 -5.64 10.49
CA LYS A 37 7.96 -7.10 10.43
C LYS A 37 7.14 -7.58 9.25
N ILE A 38 5.92 -7.06 9.09
CA ILE A 38 5.02 -7.44 8.00
C ILE A 38 5.57 -6.97 6.65
N SER A 39 6.06 -5.73 6.56
CA SER A 39 6.64 -5.22 5.31
C SER A 39 7.85 -6.04 4.88
N SER A 40 8.70 -6.44 5.79
CA SER A 40 9.86 -7.28 5.49
C SER A 40 9.46 -8.67 5.02
N GLU A 41 8.45 -9.27 5.65
CA GLU A 41 7.91 -10.56 5.21
C GLU A 41 7.36 -10.48 3.79
N LEU A 42 6.61 -9.43 3.48
CA LEU A 42 6.04 -9.23 2.16
C LEU A 42 7.12 -9.03 1.09
N LYS A 43 8.14 -8.24 1.40
CA LYS A 43 9.23 -7.98 0.46
C LYS A 43 9.97 -9.27 0.07
N ARG A 44 10.07 -10.24 0.96
CA ARG A 44 10.71 -11.53 0.66
C ARG A 44 9.89 -12.37 -0.33
N LYS A 45 8.57 -12.14 -0.43
CA LYS A 45 7.69 -12.95 -1.26
C LYS A 45 7.76 -12.60 -2.74
N SER A 46 8.10 -11.36 -3.08
CA SER A 46 8.14 -10.94 -4.47
C SER A 46 9.06 -9.75 -4.67
N LYS A 47 9.78 -9.75 -5.80
CA LYS A 47 10.61 -8.62 -6.22
C LYS A 47 9.77 -7.40 -6.59
N LYS A 48 8.47 -7.57 -6.83
CA LYS A 48 7.55 -6.49 -7.18
C LYS A 48 7.21 -5.62 -5.97
N ILE A 49 7.45 -6.10 -4.75
CA ILE A 49 7.12 -5.38 -3.53
C ILE A 49 8.26 -4.43 -3.15
N LYS A 50 7.92 -3.17 -2.95
CA LYS A 50 8.83 -2.11 -2.48
C LYS A 50 8.31 -1.54 -1.19
N ILE A 51 9.22 -1.17 -0.30
CA ILE A 51 8.88 -0.53 0.98
C ILE A 51 9.21 0.95 0.88
N SER A 52 8.27 1.81 1.30
CA SER A 52 8.50 3.25 1.37
C SER A 52 8.28 3.76 2.80
N ASN A 53 9.11 4.69 3.22
CA ASN A 53 8.98 5.37 4.51
C ASN A 53 8.00 6.55 4.46
N ASP A 54 7.58 6.94 3.27
CA ASP A 54 6.80 8.15 3.05
C ASP A 54 5.48 7.83 2.37
N ASN A 55 4.36 8.13 3.04
CA ASN A 55 3.03 7.89 2.48
C ASN A 55 2.78 8.68 1.21
N GLN A 56 3.30 9.90 1.10
CA GLN A 56 3.15 10.70 -0.12
C GLN A 56 3.87 10.07 -1.30
N ASP A 57 5.04 9.48 -1.06
CA ASP A 57 5.77 8.73 -2.08
C ASP A 57 4.96 7.52 -2.58
N ILE A 58 4.30 6.81 -1.68
CA ILE A 58 3.43 5.69 -2.05
C ILE A 58 2.32 6.17 -2.98
N ILE A 59 1.66 7.28 -2.64
CA ILE A 59 0.60 7.87 -3.47
C ILE A 59 1.15 8.25 -4.84
N ASN A 60 2.30 8.92 -4.88
CA ASN A 60 2.89 9.42 -6.11
C ASN A 60 3.23 8.31 -7.09
N GLN A 61 3.56 7.12 -6.60
CA GLN A 61 3.95 5.98 -7.44
C GLN A 61 2.79 5.07 -7.83
N SER A 62 1.60 5.26 -7.27
CA SER A 62 0.53 4.28 -7.36
C SER A 62 -0.61 4.72 -8.27
N ASN A 63 -1.18 3.78 -9.02
CA ASN A 63 -2.43 3.96 -9.74
C ASN A 63 -3.63 3.70 -8.80
N TRP A 64 -3.49 2.69 -7.94
CA TRP A 64 -4.48 2.33 -6.93
C TRP A 64 -3.84 2.48 -5.56
N VAL A 65 -4.53 3.12 -4.64
CA VAL A 65 -4.07 3.30 -3.26
C VAL A 65 -5.07 2.65 -2.31
N PHE A 66 -4.59 1.71 -1.51
CA PHE A 66 -5.37 1.06 -0.46
C PHE A 66 -5.06 1.72 0.87
N LEU A 67 -6.08 2.22 1.54
CA LEU A 67 -5.96 2.84 2.86
C LEU A 67 -6.30 1.79 3.91
N ALA A 68 -5.27 1.24 4.55
CA ALA A 68 -5.39 0.18 5.55
C ALA A 68 -4.97 0.70 6.93
N VAL A 69 -5.52 1.84 7.31
CA VAL A 69 -5.25 2.49 8.60
C VAL A 69 -6.54 2.60 9.40
N THR A 70 -6.42 2.63 10.73
CA THR A 70 -7.58 2.85 11.60
C THR A 70 -8.12 4.27 11.36
N PRO A 71 -9.42 4.52 11.65
CA PRO A 71 -9.98 5.86 11.52
C PRO A 71 -9.21 6.93 12.31
N LYS A 72 -8.73 6.57 13.49
CA LYS A 72 -7.93 7.47 14.33
C LYS A 72 -6.65 7.93 13.62
N ILE A 73 -5.93 6.99 13.03
CA ILE A 73 -4.69 7.29 12.31
C ILE A 73 -5.01 8.00 10.99
N GLY A 74 -6.06 7.58 10.29
CA GLY A 74 -6.51 8.22 9.07
C GLY A 74 -6.77 9.70 9.25
N LYS A 75 -7.42 10.09 10.34
CA LYS A 75 -7.68 11.50 10.65
C LYS A 75 -6.39 12.32 10.82
N ILE A 76 -5.32 11.68 11.25
CA ILE A 76 -4.02 12.35 11.44
C ILE A 76 -3.27 12.50 10.13
N ILE A 77 -3.22 11.43 9.32
CA ILE A 77 -2.36 11.40 8.13
C ILE A 77 -3.02 11.92 6.86
N LEU A 78 -4.32 11.63 6.65
CA LEU A 78 -4.99 11.96 5.39
C LEU A 78 -5.00 13.46 5.05
N PRO A 79 -5.22 14.39 5.99
CA PRO A 79 -5.19 15.82 5.66
C PRO A 79 -3.84 16.31 5.12
N LYS A 80 -2.77 15.58 5.40
CA LYS A 80 -1.42 15.94 4.94
C LYS A 80 -1.06 15.34 3.58
N LEU A 81 -1.89 14.44 3.05
CA LEU A 81 -1.62 13.73 1.82
C LEU A 81 -2.35 14.36 0.64
N LYS A 82 -1.70 14.36 -0.52
CA LYS A 82 -2.28 14.84 -1.76
C LYS A 82 -2.40 13.70 -2.74
N PHE A 83 -3.63 13.38 -3.12
CA PHE A 83 -3.92 12.34 -4.08
C PHE A 83 -3.90 12.91 -5.50
N LYS A 84 -3.52 12.07 -6.46
CA LYS A 84 -3.48 12.47 -7.87
C LYS A 84 -4.85 12.30 -8.52
N LYS A 85 -5.14 13.15 -9.50
CA LYS A 85 -6.35 13.03 -10.31
C LYS A 85 -6.33 11.70 -11.08
N GLY A 86 -7.47 11.02 -11.10
CA GLY A 86 -7.59 9.75 -11.79
C GLY A 86 -7.11 8.53 -10.99
N GLN A 87 -6.64 8.75 -9.79
CA GLN A 87 -6.20 7.68 -8.89
C GLN A 87 -7.40 6.98 -8.25
N THR A 88 -7.37 5.66 -8.15
CA THR A 88 -8.41 4.90 -7.45
C THR A 88 -8.00 4.70 -5.99
N ILE A 89 -8.90 5.05 -5.08
CA ILE A 89 -8.67 4.95 -3.64
C ILE A 89 -9.62 3.90 -3.07
N VAL A 90 -9.08 2.93 -2.37
CA VAL A 90 -9.87 1.89 -1.69
C VAL A 90 -9.59 1.98 -0.19
N SER A 91 -10.65 2.14 0.60
CA SER A 91 -10.56 2.18 2.05
C SER A 91 -11.14 0.89 2.65
N PHE A 92 -10.45 0.34 3.62
CA PHE A 92 -10.93 -0.82 4.35
C PHE A 92 -11.77 -0.42 5.56
#